data_aad29223508b782af31425b9edf544ca
#
_entry.id   aad29223508b782af31425b9edf544ca
#
_cell.length_a   1.000
_cell.length_b   1.000
_cell.length_c   1.000
_cell.angle_alpha   90.00
_cell.angle_beta   90.00
_cell.angle_gamma   90.00
#
_symmetry.space_group_name_H-M   'P 1'
#
loop_
_entity.id
_entity.type
_entity.pdbx_description
1 polymer ?
#
loop_
_entity_poly.entity_id
_entity_poly.type
_entity_poly.pdbx_seq_one_letter_code
_entity_poly.pdbx_strand_id
1 'polypeptide(L)'
;MIRALVVDDEQPARENVCALLGREPRWQLVGECDSAEAFEAQLEAAAPDVVFLDIRLPGATGIELARMIGARTPRLHVVFTTAFERYAVEAFEVQAIDYLLKPFDDQRFAAALRRVERAVETTAPPASRYLQRLVIRSIGRVQFVDVAQIDWLEASGNYVEVHTGAASFLHRERLRVLEAQLDPAAFLRIHRSIIVHRAAVKELRPLPGGDYSVRLRDGEPLRLSRTYRAALESLSRER
;
A
#
# COMPACT_ATOMS: atom_id res chain seq x y z
N MET A 1 3.79 -20.50 12.32
CA MET A 1 5.10 -19.86 12.58
C MET A 1 5.32 -18.82 11.51
N ILE A 2 5.77 -17.63 11.88
CA ILE A 2 6.05 -16.52 10.97
C ILE A 2 7.46 -16.69 10.40
N ARG A 3 7.57 -16.72 9.09
CA ARG A 3 8.81 -16.98 8.37
C ARG A 3 9.54 -15.66 8.10
N ALA A 4 10.70 -15.47 8.72
CA ALA A 4 11.49 -14.25 8.63
C ALA A 4 12.76 -14.46 7.81
N LEU A 5 13.06 -13.54 6.90
CA LEU A 5 14.31 -13.41 6.17
C LEU A 5 15.05 -12.16 6.64
N VAL A 6 16.35 -12.22 6.84
CA VAL A 6 17.17 -11.07 7.28
C VAL A 6 18.13 -10.68 6.17
N VAL A 7 18.15 -9.39 5.84
CA VAL A 7 18.98 -8.85 4.75
C VAL A 7 19.74 -7.61 5.25
N ASP A 8 21.05 -7.75 5.42
CA ASP A 8 21.93 -6.71 5.94
C ASP A 8 23.37 -7.02 5.52
N ASP A 9 24.14 -6.09 5.01
CA ASP A 9 25.52 -6.34 4.60
C ASP A 9 26.49 -6.45 5.80
N GLU A 10 26.08 -5.87 6.95
CA GLU A 10 26.85 -5.95 8.18
C GLU A 10 26.57 -7.24 8.95
N GLN A 11 27.52 -8.19 8.97
CA GLN A 11 27.38 -9.46 9.68
C GLN A 11 26.95 -9.30 11.15
N PRO A 12 27.52 -8.39 11.97
CA PRO A 12 27.07 -8.25 13.35
C PRO A 12 25.62 -7.79 13.50
N ALA A 13 25.13 -6.98 12.56
CA ALA A 13 23.75 -6.53 12.55
C ALA A 13 22.80 -7.67 12.19
N ARG A 14 23.14 -8.52 11.20
CA ARG A 14 22.38 -9.75 10.89
C ARG A 14 22.31 -10.68 12.08
N GLU A 15 23.46 -11.00 12.69
CA GLU A 15 23.55 -11.89 13.85
C GLU A 15 22.69 -11.40 15.01
N ASN A 16 22.64 -10.09 15.27
CA ASN A 16 21.81 -9.50 16.31
C ASN A 16 20.31 -9.74 16.04
N VAL A 17 19.84 -9.44 14.82
CA VAL A 17 18.43 -9.67 14.43
C VAL A 17 18.09 -11.17 14.51
N CYS A 18 18.97 -12.04 14.01
CA CYS A 18 18.79 -13.48 14.05
C CYS A 18 18.74 -14.01 15.49
N ALA A 19 19.60 -13.53 16.38
CA ALA A 19 19.62 -13.91 17.78
C ALA A 19 18.34 -13.46 18.52
N LEU A 20 17.81 -12.28 18.20
CA LEU A 20 16.57 -11.79 18.75
C LEU A 20 15.36 -12.61 18.25
N LEU A 21 15.30 -12.91 16.95
CA LEU A 21 14.28 -13.78 16.36
C LEU A 21 14.31 -15.21 16.94
N GLY A 22 15.51 -15.74 17.19
CA GLY A 22 15.68 -17.08 17.76
C GLY A 22 15.13 -17.26 19.18
N ARG A 23 14.86 -16.16 19.91
CA ARG A 23 14.20 -16.17 21.23
C ARG A 23 12.67 -16.25 21.17
N GLU A 24 12.10 -16.04 19.96
CA GLU A 24 10.67 -15.91 19.73
C GLU A 24 10.06 -17.21 19.20
N PRO A 25 9.27 -17.96 19.99
CA PRO A 25 8.81 -19.31 19.61
C PRO A 25 7.85 -19.34 18.43
N ARG A 26 7.23 -18.21 18.09
CA ARG A 26 6.32 -18.09 16.94
C ARG A 26 7.02 -17.76 15.62
N TRP A 27 8.34 -17.56 15.65
CA TRP A 27 9.12 -17.09 14.53
C TRP A 27 10.06 -18.17 14.02
N GLN A 28 10.31 -18.19 12.72
CA GLN A 28 11.25 -19.08 12.05
C GLN A 28 12.14 -18.23 11.13
N LEU A 29 13.43 -18.24 11.41
CA LEU A 29 14.41 -17.72 10.46
C LEU A 29 14.49 -18.68 9.27
N VAL A 30 14.22 -18.19 8.05
CA VAL A 30 14.22 -18.97 6.81
C VAL A 30 15.39 -18.67 5.90
N GLY A 31 16.20 -17.66 6.23
CA GLY A 31 17.42 -17.33 5.52
C GLY A 31 18.04 -16.02 5.99
N GLU A 32 19.28 -15.83 5.57
CA GLU A 32 20.07 -14.61 5.77
C GLU A 32 20.71 -14.22 4.44
N CYS A 33 20.74 -12.94 4.13
CA CYS A 33 21.35 -12.40 2.92
C CYS A 33 22.22 -11.19 3.28
N ASP A 34 23.32 -11.03 2.58
CA ASP A 34 24.24 -9.89 2.72
C ASP A 34 24.15 -8.88 1.57
N SER A 35 23.30 -9.14 0.60
CA SER A 35 23.19 -8.35 -0.62
C SER A 35 21.79 -8.46 -1.24
N ALA A 36 21.47 -7.52 -2.12
CA ALA A 36 20.23 -7.54 -2.90
C ALA A 36 20.13 -8.78 -3.79
N GLU A 37 21.24 -9.18 -4.41
CA GLU A 37 21.31 -10.35 -5.30
C GLU A 37 21.03 -11.65 -4.54
N ALA A 38 21.63 -11.81 -3.34
CA ALA A 38 21.40 -12.96 -2.49
C ALA A 38 19.95 -13.04 -2.02
N PHE A 39 19.35 -11.88 -1.71
CA PHE A 39 17.93 -11.78 -1.36
C PHE A 39 17.03 -12.24 -2.52
N GLU A 40 17.24 -11.70 -3.73
CA GLU A 40 16.42 -12.07 -4.90
C GLU A 40 16.50 -13.56 -5.20
N ALA A 41 17.71 -14.16 -5.10
CA ALA A 41 17.93 -15.59 -5.33
C ALA A 41 17.23 -16.48 -4.30
N GLN A 42 17.09 -16.02 -3.06
CA GLN A 42 16.48 -16.81 -1.98
C GLN A 42 14.97 -16.58 -1.83
N LEU A 43 14.44 -15.48 -2.33
CA LEU A 43 13.06 -15.04 -2.07
C LEU A 43 12.00 -16.10 -2.38
N GLU A 44 12.09 -16.74 -3.54
CA GLU A 44 11.10 -17.74 -3.97
C GLU A 44 11.21 -19.04 -3.14
N ALA A 45 12.44 -19.51 -2.88
CA ALA A 45 12.67 -20.74 -2.13
C ALA A 45 12.37 -20.58 -0.64
N ALA A 46 12.74 -19.44 -0.07
CA ALA A 46 12.51 -19.12 1.34
C ALA A 46 11.05 -18.82 1.64
N ALA A 47 10.28 -18.32 0.67
CA ALA A 47 8.87 -17.92 0.83
C ALA A 47 8.60 -17.25 2.19
N PRO A 48 9.27 -16.12 2.53
CA PRO A 48 9.13 -15.47 3.82
C PRO A 48 7.80 -14.71 3.93
N ASP A 49 7.30 -14.56 5.16
CA ASP A 49 6.17 -13.70 5.49
C ASP A 49 6.63 -12.26 5.76
N VAL A 50 7.88 -12.10 6.23
CA VAL A 50 8.48 -10.81 6.53
C VAL A 50 9.97 -10.80 6.21
N VAL A 51 10.46 -9.65 5.75
CA VAL A 51 11.89 -9.37 5.60
C VAL A 51 12.31 -8.24 6.55
N PHE A 52 13.36 -8.48 7.34
CA PHE A 52 14.11 -7.44 8.04
C PHE A 52 15.21 -6.96 7.09
N LEU A 53 15.13 -5.71 6.67
CA LEU A 53 15.86 -5.21 5.51
C LEU A 53 16.67 -3.97 5.87
N ASP A 54 17.98 -4.02 5.70
CA ASP A 54 18.75 -2.78 5.75
C ASP A 54 18.51 -1.93 4.50
N ILE A 55 18.62 -0.63 4.66
CA ILE A 55 18.46 0.34 3.57
C ILE A 55 19.71 0.42 2.70
N ARG A 56 20.88 0.26 3.29
CA ARG A 56 22.13 0.25 2.54
C ARG A 56 22.61 -1.17 2.29
N LEU A 57 22.52 -1.59 1.05
CA LEU A 57 23.01 -2.88 0.59
C LEU A 57 23.91 -2.69 -0.62
N PRO A 58 24.87 -3.58 -0.83
CA PRO A 58 25.60 -3.65 -2.09
C PRO A 58 24.67 -3.87 -3.27
N GLY A 59 24.83 -3.09 -4.33
CA GLY A 59 24.11 -3.24 -5.61
C GLY A 59 22.76 -2.53 -5.70
N ALA A 60 21.99 -2.44 -4.62
CA ALA A 60 20.69 -1.73 -4.62
C ALA A 60 20.37 -1.20 -3.20
N THR A 61 19.51 -0.20 -3.11
CA THR A 61 19.01 0.25 -1.82
C THR A 61 17.86 -0.64 -1.32
N GLY A 62 17.75 -0.82 0.00
CA GLY A 62 16.63 -1.54 0.60
C GLY A 62 15.26 -0.93 0.26
N ILE A 63 15.20 0.38 0.00
CA ILE A 63 13.97 1.05 -0.46
C ILE A 63 13.58 0.60 -1.87
N GLU A 64 14.54 0.45 -2.78
CA GLU A 64 14.29 -0.08 -4.14
C GLU A 64 13.82 -1.54 -4.08
N LEU A 65 14.46 -2.35 -3.23
CA LEU A 65 14.03 -3.73 -2.98
C LEU A 65 12.61 -3.78 -2.41
N ALA A 66 12.27 -2.93 -1.45
CA ALA A 66 10.93 -2.88 -0.87
C ALA A 66 9.86 -2.51 -1.92
N ARG A 67 10.17 -1.59 -2.84
CA ARG A 67 9.26 -1.28 -3.98
C ARG A 67 9.08 -2.48 -4.91
N MET A 68 10.16 -3.19 -5.21
CA MET A 68 10.10 -4.41 -6.02
C MET A 68 9.28 -5.51 -5.32
N ILE A 69 9.49 -5.72 -4.01
CA ILE A 69 8.71 -6.65 -3.20
C ILE A 69 7.22 -6.33 -3.29
N GLY A 70 6.84 -5.07 -3.05
CA GLY A 70 5.44 -4.63 -3.11
C GLY A 70 4.77 -4.92 -4.45
N ALA A 71 5.53 -4.87 -5.56
CA ALA A 71 5.02 -5.16 -6.89
C ALA A 71 4.91 -6.67 -7.21
N ARG A 72 5.86 -7.49 -6.73
CA ARG A 72 5.99 -8.93 -7.09
C ARG A 72 5.42 -9.87 -6.04
N THR A 73 5.51 -9.50 -4.77
CA THR A 73 5.17 -10.36 -3.63
C THR A 73 4.35 -9.58 -2.59
N PRO A 74 3.09 -9.24 -2.88
CA PRO A 74 2.26 -8.34 -2.05
C PRO A 74 1.96 -8.87 -0.64
N ARG A 75 2.27 -10.12 -0.33
CA ARG A 75 2.10 -10.72 1.00
C ARG A 75 3.36 -10.62 1.86
N LEU A 76 4.49 -10.25 1.28
CA LEU A 76 5.74 -10.12 2.01
C LEU A 76 5.80 -8.77 2.70
N HIS A 77 5.85 -8.80 4.01
CA HIS A 77 5.96 -7.61 4.85
C HIS A 77 7.41 -7.13 4.94
N VAL A 78 7.61 -5.83 5.07
CA VAL A 78 8.94 -5.22 5.21
C VAL A 78 9.05 -4.53 6.55
N VAL A 79 10.13 -4.80 7.28
CA VAL A 79 10.59 -4.05 8.46
C VAL A 79 12.00 -3.56 8.16
N PHE A 80 12.20 -2.25 8.14
CA PHE A 80 13.54 -1.72 7.95
C PHE A 80 14.36 -1.76 9.24
N THR A 81 15.65 -2.13 9.11
CA THR A 81 16.65 -2.12 10.20
C THR A 81 17.85 -1.34 9.73
N THR A 82 18.02 -0.07 10.12
CA THR A 82 19.04 0.79 9.53
C THR A 82 19.62 1.82 10.51
N ALA A 83 20.81 2.30 10.24
CA ALA A 83 21.45 3.40 10.99
C ALA A 83 21.02 4.82 10.54
N PHE A 84 20.14 4.94 9.54
CA PHE A 84 19.84 6.22 8.88
C PHE A 84 18.40 6.69 9.12
N GLU A 85 18.21 7.74 9.92
CA GLU A 85 16.89 8.33 10.20
C GLU A 85 16.19 8.95 8.97
N ARG A 86 16.95 9.47 8.03
CA ARG A 86 16.47 10.25 6.88
C ARG A 86 15.53 9.48 5.94
N TYR A 87 15.60 8.15 5.93
CA TYR A 87 14.79 7.30 5.04
C TYR A 87 13.44 6.88 5.64
N ALA A 88 13.12 7.34 6.84
CA ALA A 88 11.85 6.99 7.50
C ALA A 88 10.61 7.41 6.69
N VAL A 89 10.69 8.53 5.96
CA VAL A 89 9.59 8.99 5.09
C VAL A 89 9.42 8.07 3.88
N GLU A 90 10.52 7.68 3.25
CA GLU A 90 10.52 6.78 2.08
C GLU A 90 10.09 5.36 2.48
N ALA A 91 10.48 4.89 3.67
CA ALA A 91 10.01 3.63 4.23
C ALA A 91 8.49 3.61 4.42
N PHE A 92 7.91 4.74 4.80
CA PHE A 92 6.46 4.89 4.89
C PHE A 92 5.78 4.84 3.51
N GLU A 93 6.40 5.45 2.48
CA GLU A 93 5.89 5.42 1.10
C GLU A 93 5.83 4.00 0.51
N VAL A 94 6.77 3.13 0.88
CA VAL A 94 6.78 1.71 0.47
C VAL A 94 5.96 0.80 1.39
N GLN A 95 5.17 1.37 2.30
CA GLN A 95 4.28 0.66 3.21
C GLN A 95 4.98 -0.37 4.12
N ALA A 96 6.21 -0.07 4.56
CA ALA A 96 6.88 -0.87 5.56
C ALA A 96 6.04 -0.93 6.86
N ILE A 97 5.99 -2.10 7.49
CA ILE A 97 5.26 -2.29 8.77
C ILE A 97 5.92 -1.51 9.89
N ASP A 98 7.25 -1.48 9.89
CA ASP A 98 8.01 -0.77 10.91
C ASP A 98 9.38 -0.32 10.40
N TYR A 99 10.01 0.54 11.21
CA TYR A 99 11.32 1.11 10.96
C TYR A 99 12.14 1.08 12.24
N LEU A 100 13.20 0.26 12.27
CA LEU A 100 14.10 0.08 13.41
C LEU A 100 15.40 0.83 13.17
N LEU A 101 15.62 1.90 13.92
CA LEU A 101 16.86 2.64 13.87
C LEU A 101 17.93 1.95 14.75
N LYS A 102 19.05 1.56 14.15
CA LYS A 102 20.20 0.98 14.87
C LYS A 102 20.97 2.08 15.65
N PRO A 103 21.37 1.81 16.91
CA PRO A 103 21.06 0.61 17.70
C PRO A 103 19.64 0.64 18.25
N PHE A 104 18.94 -0.50 18.27
CA PHE A 104 17.64 -0.67 18.89
C PHE A 104 17.72 -1.69 20.03
N ASP A 105 16.90 -1.49 21.07
CA ASP A 105 16.78 -2.39 22.19
C ASP A 105 15.76 -3.53 21.97
N ASP A 106 15.77 -4.50 22.87
CA ASP A 106 14.88 -5.66 22.84
C ASP A 106 13.39 -5.24 22.88
N GLN A 107 13.06 -4.16 23.60
CA GLN A 107 11.67 -3.69 23.71
C GLN A 107 11.18 -3.10 22.39
N ARG A 108 12.03 -2.33 21.73
CA ARG A 108 11.73 -1.75 20.41
C ARG A 108 11.59 -2.83 19.35
N PHE A 109 12.47 -3.84 19.36
CA PHE A 109 12.38 -4.99 18.48
C PHE A 109 11.10 -5.79 18.71
N ALA A 110 10.79 -6.15 19.97
CA ALA A 110 9.55 -6.84 20.32
C ALA A 110 8.29 -6.06 19.90
N ALA A 111 8.32 -4.72 19.95
CA ALA A 111 7.22 -3.90 19.45
C ALA A 111 7.03 -4.04 17.93
N ALA A 112 8.12 -4.14 17.15
CA ALA A 112 8.06 -4.40 15.72
C ALA A 112 7.49 -5.80 15.43
N LEU A 113 7.95 -6.82 16.15
CA LEU A 113 7.43 -8.19 16.02
C LEU A 113 5.92 -8.25 16.24
N ARG A 114 5.40 -7.61 17.29
CA ARG A 114 3.94 -7.53 17.54
C ARG A 114 3.16 -6.86 16.41
N ARG A 115 3.74 -5.88 15.71
CA ARG A 115 3.12 -5.25 14.54
C ARG A 115 3.05 -6.22 13.37
N VAL A 116 4.15 -6.95 13.10
CA VAL A 116 4.20 -7.99 12.06
C VAL A 116 3.21 -9.10 12.37
N GLU A 117 3.17 -9.60 13.61
CA GLU A 117 2.23 -10.63 14.05
C GLU A 117 0.77 -10.25 13.76
N ARG A 118 0.39 -9.04 14.12
CA ARG A 118 -0.95 -8.53 13.82
C ARG A 118 -1.22 -8.45 12.31
N ALA A 119 -0.24 -8.05 11.52
CA ALA A 119 -0.39 -7.96 10.08
C ALA A 119 -0.54 -9.34 9.43
N VAL A 120 0.20 -10.35 9.90
CA VAL A 120 0.16 -11.72 9.41
C VAL A 120 -1.11 -12.45 9.92
N GLU A 121 -1.51 -12.23 11.18
CA GLU A 121 -2.71 -12.84 11.78
C GLU A 121 -4.02 -12.26 11.26
N THR A 122 -3.99 -11.01 10.82
CA THR A 122 -5.12 -10.45 10.13
C THR A 122 -5.24 -11.22 8.81
N THR A 123 -6.03 -12.28 8.83
CA THR A 123 -6.49 -13.03 7.64
C THR A 123 -7.51 -12.17 6.86
N ALA A 124 -7.34 -10.87 6.88
CA ALA A 124 -7.86 -9.99 5.88
C ALA A 124 -7.12 -10.31 4.56
N PRO A 125 -7.81 -10.32 3.43
CA PRO A 125 -7.16 -10.43 2.14
C PRO A 125 -5.96 -9.45 2.10
N PRO A 126 -4.84 -9.81 1.45
CA PRO A 126 -3.52 -9.17 1.60
C PRO A 126 -3.67 -7.68 1.70
N ALA A 127 -3.00 -7.07 2.69
CA ALA A 127 -2.98 -5.61 2.91
C ALA A 127 -2.90 -5.00 1.53
N SER A 128 -3.98 -4.37 1.08
CA SER A 128 -4.34 -4.29 -0.32
C SER A 128 -3.14 -3.72 -1.09
N ARG A 129 -2.80 -4.35 -2.22
CA ARG A 129 -1.93 -3.85 -3.29
C ARG A 129 -2.25 -2.38 -3.62
N TYR A 130 -3.27 -1.86 -3.00
CA TYR A 130 -3.91 -0.59 -3.26
C TYR A 130 -3.82 0.34 -2.06
N LEU A 131 -3.80 1.62 -2.34
CA LEU A 131 -3.73 2.70 -1.38
C LEU A 131 -4.86 2.58 -0.33
N GLN A 132 -4.49 2.58 0.96
CA GLN A 132 -5.47 2.57 2.06
C GLN A 132 -5.76 3.98 2.58
N ARG A 133 -4.77 4.88 2.49
CA ARG A 133 -4.87 6.26 2.92
C ARG A 133 -4.27 7.20 1.89
N LEU A 134 -4.95 8.27 1.63
CA LEU A 134 -4.46 9.38 0.83
C LEU A 134 -3.90 10.48 1.74
N VAL A 135 -2.68 10.94 1.45
CA VAL A 135 -2.05 12.03 2.19
C VAL A 135 -2.30 13.33 1.44
N ILE A 136 -3.14 14.19 2.00
CA ILE A 136 -3.45 15.51 1.44
C ILE A 136 -2.54 16.53 2.11
N ARG A 137 -1.72 17.21 1.32
CA ARG A 137 -0.80 18.26 1.80
C ARG A 137 -1.36 19.64 1.40
N SER A 138 -1.66 20.45 2.39
CA SER A 138 -2.04 21.86 2.24
C SER A 138 -1.03 22.75 2.98
N ILE A 139 -1.05 24.06 2.75
CA ILE A 139 -0.16 25.00 3.46
C ILE A 139 -0.38 24.85 4.97
N GLY A 140 0.67 24.46 5.68
CA GLY A 140 0.66 24.29 7.14
C GLY A 140 -0.14 23.10 7.68
N ARG A 141 -0.66 22.21 6.81
CA ARG A 141 -1.50 21.09 7.23
C ARG A 141 -1.29 19.84 6.38
N VAL A 142 -1.16 18.70 7.06
CA VAL A 142 -1.19 17.35 6.44
C VAL A 142 -2.44 16.65 6.95
N GLN A 143 -3.28 16.16 6.04
CA GLN A 143 -4.49 15.40 6.36
C GLN A 143 -4.41 14.01 5.78
N PHE A 144 -4.96 13.06 6.50
CA PHE A 144 -5.05 11.66 6.07
C PHE A 144 -6.52 11.35 5.78
N VAL A 145 -6.80 10.92 4.55
CA VAL A 145 -8.13 10.49 4.10
C VAL A 145 -8.08 8.99 3.89
N ASP A 146 -8.89 8.24 4.61
CA ASP A 146 -9.02 6.80 4.38
C ASP A 146 -9.70 6.57 3.03
N VAL A 147 -9.09 5.76 2.17
CA VAL A 147 -9.58 5.51 0.80
C VAL A 147 -10.99 4.92 0.81
N ALA A 148 -11.34 4.12 1.82
CA ALA A 148 -12.69 3.59 2.01
C ALA A 148 -13.78 4.65 2.24
N GLN A 149 -13.39 5.89 2.61
CA GLN A 149 -14.32 7.02 2.80
C GLN A 149 -14.49 7.87 1.54
N ILE A 150 -13.72 7.60 0.49
CA ILE A 150 -13.79 8.33 -0.78
C ILE A 150 -15.01 7.83 -1.56
N ASP A 151 -15.92 8.73 -1.91
CA ASP A 151 -17.06 8.42 -2.73
C ASP A 151 -16.73 8.51 -4.23
N TRP A 152 -15.96 9.54 -4.61
CA TRP A 152 -15.50 9.71 -5.98
C TRP A 152 -14.32 10.68 -6.07
N LEU A 153 -13.65 10.67 -7.22
CA LEU A 153 -12.48 11.46 -7.55
C LEU A 153 -12.71 12.18 -8.88
N GLU A 154 -12.33 13.47 -8.96
CA GLU A 154 -12.42 14.25 -10.19
C GLU A 154 -11.09 14.92 -10.53
N ALA A 155 -10.69 14.82 -11.80
CA ALA A 155 -9.52 15.54 -12.31
C ALA A 155 -9.83 17.04 -12.43
N SER A 156 -9.03 17.86 -11.77
CA SER A 156 -9.10 19.33 -11.78
C SER A 156 -7.71 19.92 -12.08
N GLY A 157 -7.41 20.12 -13.36
CA GLY A 157 -6.09 20.60 -13.80
C GLY A 157 -4.96 19.65 -13.42
N ASN A 158 -4.03 20.12 -12.59
CA ASN A 158 -2.89 19.32 -12.05
C ASN A 158 -3.21 18.69 -10.70
N TYR A 159 -4.48 18.72 -10.28
CA TYR A 159 -4.96 18.16 -9.02
C TYR A 159 -6.05 17.14 -9.28
N VAL A 160 -6.30 16.32 -8.28
CA VAL A 160 -7.49 15.49 -8.17
C VAL A 160 -8.28 15.99 -6.99
N GLU A 161 -9.54 16.33 -7.22
CA GLU A 161 -10.50 16.61 -6.17
C GLU A 161 -11.02 15.29 -5.61
N VAL A 162 -10.85 15.09 -4.32
CA VAL A 162 -11.19 13.87 -3.57
C VAL A 162 -12.45 14.16 -2.78
N HIS A 163 -13.55 13.54 -3.15
CA HIS A 163 -14.87 13.76 -2.52
C HIS A 163 -15.17 12.63 -1.53
N THR A 164 -15.53 13.02 -0.31
CA THR A 164 -16.05 12.15 0.74
C THR A 164 -17.42 12.70 1.15
N GLY A 165 -18.28 11.90 1.76
CA GLY A 165 -19.62 12.37 2.20
C GLY A 165 -19.60 13.63 3.08
N ALA A 166 -18.48 13.95 3.72
CA ALA A 166 -18.34 15.06 4.65
C ALA A 166 -17.58 16.27 4.08
N ALA A 167 -16.70 16.06 3.08
CA ALA A 167 -15.80 17.11 2.60
C ALA A 167 -15.20 16.78 1.22
N SER A 168 -14.62 17.80 0.57
CA SER A 168 -13.72 17.61 -0.58
C SER A 168 -12.32 18.12 -0.27
N PHE A 169 -11.32 17.51 -0.93
CA PHE A 169 -9.91 17.80 -0.74
C PHE A 169 -9.21 17.87 -2.10
N LEU A 170 -8.24 18.76 -2.23
CA LEU A 170 -7.39 18.82 -3.42
C LEU A 170 -6.09 18.04 -3.17
N HIS A 171 -5.86 17.03 -3.99
CA HIS A 171 -4.63 16.25 -3.99
C HIS A 171 -3.82 16.53 -5.25
N ARG A 172 -2.54 16.86 -5.10
CA ARG A 172 -1.66 17.19 -6.22
C ARG A 172 -1.09 15.90 -6.84
N GLU A 173 -1.87 15.30 -7.70
CA GLU A 173 -1.49 14.09 -8.44
C GLU A 173 -2.34 14.00 -9.73
N ARG A 174 -1.92 13.17 -10.67
CA ARG A 174 -2.71 12.87 -11.87
C ARG A 174 -3.70 11.75 -11.59
N LEU A 175 -4.93 11.90 -12.05
CA LEU A 175 -6.00 10.90 -11.84
C LEU A 175 -5.58 9.47 -12.30
N ARG A 176 -4.80 9.37 -13.38
CA ARG A 176 -4.28 8.07 -13.87
C ARG A 176 -3.30 7.40 -12.90
N VAL A 177 -2.52 8.19 -12.17
CA VAL A 177 -1.57 7.66 -11.18
C VAL A 177 -2.33 7.14 -9.96
N LEU A 178 -3.30 7.91 -9.48
CA LEU A 178 -4.20 7.46 -8.41
C LEU A 178 -5.00 6.22 -8.83
N GLU A 179 -5.54 6.17 -10.04
CA GLU A 179 -6.27 5.00 -10.57
C GLU A 179 -5.46 3.71 -10.44
N ALA A 180 -4.16 3.76 -10.76
CA ALA A 180 -3.28 2.59 -10.66
C ALA A 180 -3.00 2.15 -9.22
N GLN A 181 -3.21 3.05 -8.25
CA GLN A 181 -3.01 2.80 -6.82
C GLN A 181 -4.31 2.39 -6.09
N LEU A 182 -5.46 2.62 -6.70
CA LEU A 182 -6.77 2.26 -6.13
C LEU A 182 -7.17 0.83 -6.49
N ASP A 183 -7.92 0.18 -5.60
CA ASP A 183 -8.45 -1.16 -5.83
C ASP A 183 -9.49 -1.15 -6.97
N PRO A 184 -9.23 -1.81 -8.11
CA PRO A 184 -10.19 -1.89 -9.22
C PRO A 184 -11.45 -2.70 -8.87
N ALA A 185 -11.45 -3.48 -7.78
CA ALA A 185 -12.64 -4.11 -7.25
C ALA A 185 -13.54 -3.09 -6.53
N ALA A 186 -12.97 -2.04 -5.93
CA ALA A 186 -13.70 -1.01 -5.20
C ALA A 186 -13.94 0.26 -6.03
N PHE A 187 -13.02 0.61 -6.94
CA PHE A 187 -13.08 1.85 -7.71
C PHE A 187 -13.21 1.60 -9.21
N LEU A 188 -14.03 2.41 -9.87
CA LEU A 188 -14.28 2.32 -11.29
C LEU A 188 -14.11 3.67 -11.97
N ARG A 189 -13.36 3.68 -13.07
CA ARG A 189 -13.32 4.83 -13.96
C ARG A 189 -14.57 4.88 -14.82
N ILE A 190 -15.34 5.96 -14.70
CA ILE A 190 -16.60 6.14 -15.43
C ILE A 190 -16.50 7.25 -16.49
N HIS A 191 -15.50 8.11 -16.38
CA HIS A 191 -15.23 9.20 -17.32
C HIS A 191 -13.71 9.44 -17.41
N ARG A 192 -13.27 10.15 -18.46
CA ARG A 192 -11.85 10.56 -18.58
C ARG A 192 -11.34 11.35 -17.38
N SER A 193 -12.24 12.03 -16.65
CA SER A 193 -11.93 12.84 -15.48
C SER A 193 -12.53 12.31 -14.17
N ILE A 194 -13.26 11.18 -14.16
CA ILE A 194 -14.00 10.73 -12.97
C ILE A 194 -13.76 9.26 -12.68
N ILE A 195 -13.44 8.98 -11.41
CA ILE A 195 -13.40 7.64 -10.81
C ILE A 195 -14.42 7.64 -9.66
N VAL A 196 -15.23 6.58 -9.54
CA VAL A 196 -16.20 6.43 -8.44
C VAL A 196 -15.90 5.20 -7.60
N HIS A 197 -16.20 5.28 -6.32
CA HIS A 197 -16.25 4.12 -5.44
C HIS A 197 -17.56 3.36 -5.70
N ARG A 198 -17.49 2.05 -5.94
CA ARG A 198 -18.68 1.21 -6.24
C ARG A 198 -19.75 1.33 -5.18
N ALA A 199 -19.36 1.26 -3.90
CA ALA A 199 -20.30 1.35 -2.79
C ALA A 199 -21.02 2.71 -2.68
N ALA A 200 -20.49 3.77 -3.29
CA ALA A 200 -21.17 5.08 -3.32
C ALA A 200 -22.25 5.17 -4.40
N VAL A 201 -22.23 4.28 -5.41
CA VAL A 201 -23.20 4.28 -6.51
C VAL A 201 -24.55 3.75 -6.01
N LYS A 202 -25.58 4.58 -6.17
CA LYS A 202 -26.96 4.25 -5.79
C LYS A 202 -27.82 3.83 -6.99
N GLU A 203 -27.67 4.51 -8.12
CA GLU A 203 -28.55 4.33 -9.27
C GLU A 203 -27.84 4.66 -10.58
N LEU A 204 -28.18 3.95 -11.63
CA LEU A 204 -27.76 4.20 -13.01
C LEU A 204 -28.99 4.49 -13.88
N ARG A 205 -28.98 5.61 -14.62
CA ARG A 205 -30.04 5.97 -15.56
C ARG A 205 -29.48 6.14 -16.96
N PRO A 206 -30.07 5.49 -17.98
CA PRO A 206 -29.64 5.71 -19.35
C PRO A 206 -29.93 7.16 -19.78
N LEU A 207 -29.01 7.72 -20.56
CA LEU A 207 -29.12 9.04 -21.17
C LEU A 207 -29.18 8.89 -22.71
N PRO A 208 -29.75 9.89 -23.43
CA PRO A 208 -29.67 9.94 -24.87
C PRO A 208 -28.22 9.88 -25.35
N GLY A 209 -27.93 9.13 -26.44
CA GLY A 209 -26.59 9.00 -27.01
C GLY A 209 -25.74 7.88 -26.42
N GLY A 210 -26.26 7.04 -25.52
CA GLY A 210 -25.58 5.84 -24.99
C GLY A 210 -24.71 6.08 -23.77
N ASP A 211 -24.76 7.25 -23.19
CA ASP A 211 -24.16 7.57 -21.89
C ASP A 211 -25.13 7.19 -20.75
N TYR A 212 -24.66 7.23 -19.52
CA TYR A 212 -25.47 6.99 -18.32
C TYR A 212 -25.24 8.11 -17.29
N SER A 213 -26.30 8.45 -16.53
CA SER A 213 -26.19 9.21 -15.29
C SER A 213 -25.99 8.23 -14.16
N VAL A 214 -24.91 8.43 -13.41
CA VAL A 214 -24.57 7.70 -12.17
C VAL A 214 -24.97 8.56 -11.01
N ARG A 215 -25.91 8.12 -10.19
CA ARG A 215 -26.34 8.82 -8.99
C ARG A 215 -25.64 8.23 -7.78
N LEU A 216 -24.98 9.07 -6.99
CA LEU A 216 -24.35 8.70 -5.74
C LEU A 216 -25.34 8.77 -4.56
N ARG A 217 -24.91 8.31 -3.37
CA ARG A 217 -25.73 8.30 -2.15
C ARG A 217 -26.11 9.69 -1.68
N ASP A 218 -25.23 10.66 -1.83
CA ASP A 218 -25.39 12.08 -1.51
C ASP A 218 -26.14 12.88 -2.58
N GLY A 219 -26.51 12.23 -3.68
CA GLY A 219 -27.41 12.77 -4.69
C GLY A 219 -26.76 13.45 -5.88
N GLU A 220 -25.44 13.64 -5.90
CA GLU A 220 -24.70 14.21 -7.03
C GLU A 220 -24.76 13.31 -8.26
N PRO A 221 -25.29 13.80 -9.41
CA PRO A 221 -25.33 13.03 -10.65
C PRO A 221 -24.00 13.16 -11.42
N LEU A 222 -23.30 12.07 -11.61
CA LEU A 222 -22.10 11.99 -12.43
C LEU A 222 -22.41 11.41 -13.81
N ARG A 223 -21.57 11.71 -14.81
CA ARG A 223 -21.74 11.17 -16.16
C ARG A 223 -20.81 9.97 -16.39
N LEU A 224 -21.37 8.83 -16.72
CA LEU A 224 -20.65 7.67 -17.24
C LEU A 224 -20.66 7.76 -18.78
N SER A 225 -19.49 7.95 -19.37
CA SER A 225 -19.35 8.04 -20.82
C SER A 225 -19.39 6.65 -21.47
N ARG A 226 -19.99 6.56 -22.63
CA ARG A 226 -20.06 5.34 -23.48
C ARG A 226 -18.70 4.65 -23.67
N THR A 227 -17.60 5.40 -23.66
CA THR A 227 -16.21 4.87 -23.76
C THR A 227 -15.86 3.98 -22.56
N TYR A 228 -16.51 4.18 -21.41
CA TYR A 228 -16.30 3.43 -20.17
C TYR A 228 -17.43 2.42 -19.90
N ARG A 229 -18.04 1.88 -20.95
CA ARG A 229 -19.16 0.94 -20.85
C ARG A 229 -18.84 -0.34 -20.06
N ALA A 230 -17.59 -0.78 -20.08
CA ALA A 230 -17.14 -1.91 -19.25
C ALA A 230 -17.36 -1.68 -17.75
N ALA A 231 -17.29 -0.41 -17.28
CA ALA A 231 -17.61 -0.06 -15.90
C ALA A 231 -19.09 -0.30 -15.57
N LEU A 232 -20.01 -0.07 -16.53
CA LEU A 232 -21.44 -0.34 -16.36
C LEU A 232 -21.71 -1.84 -16.16
N GLU A 233 -21.12 -2.70 -17.00
CA GLU A 233 -21.26 -4.16 -16.89
C GLU A 233 -20.72 -4.67 -15.55
N SER A 234 -19.64 -4.06 -15.08
CA SER A 234 -19.03 -4.37 -13.80
C SER A 234 -19.91 -3.98 -12.61
N LEU A 235 -20.63 -2.84 -12.68
CA LEU A 235 -21.59 -2.40 -11.67
C LEU A 235 -22.87 -3.24 -11.65
N SER A 236 -23.22 -3.84 -12.78
CA SER A 236 -24.48 -4.61 -12.94
C SER A 236 -24.33 -6.10 -12.55
N ARG A 237 -23.12 -6.61 -12.34
CA ARG A 237 -22.84 -8.03 -12.07
C ARG A 237 -22.81 -8.41 -10.58
N GLU A 238 -22.99 -7.47 -9.66
CA GLU A 238 -23.12 -7.81 -8.24
C GLU A 238 -24.50 -8.40 -7.96
N ARG A 239 -24.51 -9.72 -7.83
CA ARG A 239 -25.56 -10.50 -7.16
C ARG A 239 -25.02 -11.07 -5.88
#